data_927ab327faa2faf73a0be8ba354a309e
#
_entry.id   927ab327faa2faf73a0be8ba354a309e
#
_cell.length_a   1.000
_cell.length_b   1.000
_cell.length_c   1.000
_cell.angle_alpha   90.00
_cell.angle_beta   90.00
_cell.angle_gamma   90.00
#
_symmetry.space_group_name_H-M   'P 1'
#
loop_
_entity.id
_entity.type
_entity.pdbx_description
1 polymer ?
#
loop_
_entity_poly.entity_id
_entity_poly.type
_entity_poly.pdbx_seq_one_letter_code
_entity_poly.pdbx_strand_id
1 'polypeptide(L)'
;MKQFHLSIYIIFFALPSWGSNLQNAINEIFPNQIKVYGVKIIGTEITPPKDIKKAARILKQWLDNDGDEKPDNSLVVNELIENNAILAMGKTENDLEESFDSLIDVLEAIDVDVDNFERSLIGLISEEPNIAYLEEILHLVTQVGYANAYPEVFGEFKGSRISKAMDIARGGFFKKTPKVYPENSWYHYYDKSCDYSCMVTEYFYWSLTSLLGAQINRYDEISEERELNTPKKMERDKLMMELLKHKKYQIPKRLPSF
;
A
#
# COMPACT_ATOMS: atom_id res chain seq x y z
N MET A 1 14.94 25.93 49.54
CA MET A 1 14.75 25.79 48.08
C MET A 1 15.38 24.49 47.64
N LYS A 2 14.59 23.45 47.38
CA LYS A 2 15.06 22.14 46.86
C LYS A 2 14.97 22.17 45.35
N GLN A 3 16.11 22.12 44.68
CA GLN A 3 16.18 21.93 43.22
C GLN A 3 15.79 20.50 42.89
N PHE A 4 14.68 20.32 42.11
CA PHE A 4 14.35 19.07 41.51
C PHE A 4 15.10 18.96 40.16
N HIS A 5 16.06 18.04 40.08
CA HIS A 5 16.65 17.63 38.81
C HIS A 5 15.72 16.66 38.13
N LEU A 6 15.09 17.13 37.06
CA LEU A 6 14.31 16.29 36.17
C LEU A 6 15.27 15.60 35.20
N SER A 7 15.63 14.35 35.50
CA SER A 7 16.39 13.50 34.57
C SER A 7 15.46 13.03 33.46
N ILE A 8 15.59 13.61 32.28
CA ILE A 8 14.92 13.14 31.07
C ILE A 8 15.64 11.87 30.64
N TYR A 9 15.04 10.69 30.91
CA TYR A 9 15.46 9.44 30.29
C TYR A 9 14.95 9.46 28.85
N ILE A 10 15.84 9.74 27.89
CA ILE A 10 15.60 9.48 26.47
C ILE A 10 15.71 7.96 26.32
N ILE A 11 14.57 7.28 26.32
CA ILE A 11 14.49 5.88 25.93
C ILE A 11 14.69 5.86 24.42
N PHE A 12 15.90 5.59 23.97
CA PHE A 12 16.13 5.16 22.60
C PHE A 12 15.46 3.79 22.45
N PHE A 13 14.27 3.74 21.92
CA PHE A 13 13.79 2.52 21.29
C PHE A 13 14.70 2.31 20.08
N ALA A 14 15.72 1.46 20.25
CA ALA A 14 16.39 0.87 19.11
C ALA A 14 15.30 0.12 18.33
N LEU A 15 14.95 0.64 17.14
CA LEU A 15 14.16 -0.11 16.18
C LEU A 15 14.83 -1.47 16.03
N PRO A 16 14.08 -2.58 16.07
CA PRO A 16 14.69 -3.88 15.85
C PRO A 16 15.33 -3.84 14.46
N SER A 17 16.66 -3.68 14.42
CA SER A 17 17.40 -4.02 13.23
C SER A 17 17.06 -5.47 12.97
N TRP A 18 16.42 -5.78 11.86
CA TRP A 18 16.23 -7.16 11.44
C TRP A 18 17.58 -7.86 11.59
N GLY A 19 17.62 -8.91 12.40
CA GLY A 19 18.89 -9.54 12.71
C GLY A 19 19.61 -9.90 11.40
N SER A 20 20.92 -9.97 11.45
CA SER A 20 21.76 -10.33 10.29
C SER A 20 21.24 -11.56 9.52
N ASN A 21 20.59 -12.48 10.23
CA ASN A 21 20.01 -13.70 9.65
C ASN A 21 18.84 -13.40 8.71
N LEU A 22 17.89 -12.52 9.09
CA LEU A 22 16.79 -12.15 8.22
C LEU A 22 17.27 -11.39 6.96
N GLN A 23 18.19 -10.44 7.13
CA GLN A 23 18.73 -9.72 5.98
C GLN A 23 19.49 -10.66 5.03
N ASN A 24 20.22 -11.67 5.56
CA ASN A 24 20.90 -12.66 4.74
C ASN A 24 19.89 -13.54 3.98
N ALA A 25 18.83 -14.01 4.64
CA ALA A 25 17.76 -14.78 3.98
C ALA A 25 17.06 -13.97 2.88
N ILE A 26 16.71 -12.72 3.15
CA ILE A 26 16.14 -11.83 2.12
C ILE A 26 17.10 -11.66 0.93
N ASN A 27 18.41 -11.53 1.18
CA ASN A 27 19.39 -11.39 0.11
C ASN A 27 19.57 -12.67 -0.71
N GLU A 28 19.39 -13.84 -0.09
CA GLU A 28 19.47 -15.14 -0.76
C GLU A 28 18.23 -15.45 -1.59
N ILE A 29 17.04 -15.26 -1.02
CA ILE A 29 15.75 -15.52 -1.67
C ILE A 29 15.46 -14.48 -2.76
N PHE A 30 15.78 -13.21 -2.49
CA PHE A 30 15.52 -12.07 -3.37
C PHE A 30 16.83 -11.32 -3.69
N PRO A 31 17.71 -11.88 -4.54
CA PRO A 31 19.02 -11.29 -4.81
C PRO A 31 18.98 -9.99 -5.61
N ASN A 32 17.88 -9.73 -6.33
CA ASN A 32 17.70 -8.53 -7.12
C ASN A 32 17.05 -7.43 -6.28
N GLN A 33 17.78 -6.37 -5.93
CA GLN A 33 17.28 -5.34 -5.02
C GLN A 33 17.57 -3.92 -5.52
N ILE A 34 16.62 -3.01 -5.28
CA ILE A 34 16.77 -1.58 -5.51
C ILE A 34 16.04 -0.82 -4.38
N LYS A 35 16.45 0.42 -4.11
CA LYS A 35 15.76 1.30 -3.16
C LYS A 35 15.31 2.59 -3.82
N VAL A 36 14.11 3.04 -3.46
CA VAL A 36 13.56 4.33 -3.87
C VAL A 36 13.23 5.12 -2.61
N TYR A 37 13.91 6.23 -2.38
CA TYR A 37 13.79 7.03 -1.15
C TYR A 37 13.91 6.20 0.15
N GLY A 38 14.68 5.10 0.13
CA GLY A 38 14.87 4.18 1.25
C GLY A 38 13.91 2.99 1.28
N VAL A 39 12.79 3.04 0.56
CA VAL A 39 11.82 1.93 0.42
C VAL A 39 12.42 0.83 -0.46
N LYS A 40 12.30 -0.43 -0.03
CA LYS A 40 12.90 -1.58 -0.71
C LYS A 40 11.98 -2.15 -1.79
N ILE A 41 12.56 -2.45 -2.95
CA ILE A 41 11.99 -3.33 -3.95
C ILE A 41 12.96 -4.49 -4.10
N ILE A 42 12.47 -5.70 -3.93
CA ILE A 42 13.25 -6.93 -4.00
C ILE A 42 12.64 -7.86 -5.04
N GLY A 43 13.44 -8.67 -5.68
CA GLY A 43 12.98 -9.61 -6.69
C GLY A 43 13.72 -10.94 -6.62
N THR A 44 13.02 -12.03 -6.96
CA THR A 44 13.59 -13.37 -7.07
C THR A 44 14.72 -13.41 -8.09
N GLU A 45 15.50 -14.48 -8.13
CA GLU A 45 16.59 -14.66 -9.10
C GLU A 45 16.12 -14.52 -10.55
N ILE A 46 14.92 -15.02 -10.84
CA ILE A 46 14.35 -15.02 -12.21
C ILE A 46 13.49 -13.79 -12.53
N THR A 47 13.27 -12.90 -11.57
CA THR A 47 12.57 -11.64 -11.84
C THR A 47 13.42 -10.76 -12.77
N PRO A 48 12.91 -10.35 -13.94
CA PRO A 48 13.68 -9.59 -14.89
C PRO A 48 14.13 -8.22 -14.32
N PRO A 49 15.41 -7.84 -14.40
CA PRO A 49 15.89 -6.55 -13.86
C PRO A 49 15.19 -5.32 -14.47
N LYS A 50 14.69 -5.43 -15.71
CA LYS A 50 13.90 -4.36 -16.35
C LYS A 50 12.58 -4.10 -15.61
N ASP A 51 11.96 -5.14 -15.06
CA ASP A 51 10.67 -5.05 -14.40
C ASP A 51 10.83 -4.51 -12.96
N ILE A 52 11.92 -4.86 -12.27
CA ILE A 52 12.31 -4.22 -11.01
C ILE A 52 12.56 -2.71 -11.21
N LYS A 53 13.27 -2.32 -12.29
CA LYS A 53 13.47 -0.92 -12.62
C LYS A 53 12.16 -0.20 -13.00
N LYS A 54 11.23 -0.90 -13.64
CA LYS A 54 9.89 -0.38 -13.94
C LYS A 54 9.13 -0.11 -12.64
N ALA A 55 9.10 -1.07 -11.71
CA ALA A 55 8.48 -0.89 -10.41
C ALA A 55 9.11 0.28 -9.62
N ALA A 56 10.44 0.38 -9.61
CA ALA A 56 11.14 1.48 -8.96
C ALA A 56 10.77 2.85 -9.55
N ARG A 57 10.62 2.95 -10.87
CA ARG A 57 10.19 4.19 -11.54
C ARG A 57 8.76 4.56 -11.17
N ILE A 58 7.87 3.58 -11.07
CA ILE A 58 6.47 3.80 -10.68
C ILE A 58 6.36 4.20 -9.20
N LEU A 59 7.08 3.51 -8.31
CA LEU A 59 7.15 3.88 -6.90
C LEU A 59 7.69 5.30 -6.71
N LYS A 60 8.77 5.65 -7.43
CA LYS A 60 9.30 7.00 -7.41
C LYS A 60 8.23 8.03 -7.77
N GLN A 61 7.47 7.81 -8.85
CA GLN A 61 6.43 8.73 -9.31
C GLN A 61 5.22 8.79 -8.37
N TRP A 62 4.94 7.75 -7.59
CA TRP A 62 3.92 7.82 -6.54
C TRP A 62 4.37 8.65 -5.33
N LEU A 63 5.67 8.63 -5.00
CA LEU A 63 6.24 9.33 -3.84
C LEU A 63 6.70 10.76 -4.16
N ASP A 64 7.11 11.02 -5.39
CA ASP A 64 7.59 12.29 -5.96
C ASP A 64 6.78 12.56 -7.23
N ASN A 65 5.55 13.03 -7.03
CA ASN A 65 4.57 13.13 -8.09
C ASN A 65 4.70 14.43 -8.90
N ASP A 66 5.40 15.44 -8.37
CA ASP A 66 5.73 16.66 -9.09
C ASP A 66 7.08 16.58 -9.83
N GLY A 67 7.94 15.60 -9.47
CA GLY A 67 9.18 15.28 -10.18
C GLY A 67 10.36 16.18 -9.79
N ASP A 68 10.36 16.74 -8.57
CA ASP A 68 11.43 17.63 -8.10
C ASP A 68 12.61 16.88 -7.44
N GLU A 69 12.63 15.56 -7.53
CA GLU A 69 13.62 14.63 -6.95
C GLU A 69 13.55 14.53 -5.40
N LYS A 70 12.42 14.93 -4.82
CA LYS A 70 12.15 14.82 -3.38
C LYS A 70 10.76 14.21 -3.14
N PRO A 71 10.58 13.45 -2.06
CA PRO A 71 9.26 12.99 -1.71
C PRO A 71 8.29 14.15 -1.43
N ASP A 72 7.11 14.14 -2.06
CA ASP A 72 6.06 15.14 -1.81
C ASP A 72 5.61 15.12 -0.34
N ASN A 73 5.54 13.92 0.25
CA ASN A 73 5.11 13.71 1.64
C ASN A 73 6.16 12.92 2.43
N SER A 74 7.03 13.64 3.13
CA SER A 74 8.10 13.03 3.93
C SER A 74 7.59 12.17 5.09
N LEU A 75 6.41 12.45 5.66
CA LEU A 75 5.81 11.62 6.70
C LEU A 75 5.45 10.25 6.17
N VAL A 76 4.86 10.18 4.98
CA VAL A 76 4.52 8.91 4.32
C VAL A 76 5.79 8.08 4.04
N VAL A 77 6.84 8.72 3.51
CA VAL A 77 8.10 8.02 3.23
C VAL A 77 8.79 7.57 4.52
N ASN A 78 8.75 8.36 5.59
CA ASN A 78 9.29 7.95 6.87
C ASN A 78 8.57 6.70 7.41
N GLU A 79 7.23 6.68 7.36
CA GLU A 79 6.47 5.49 7.78
C GLU A 79 6.79 4.25 6.94
N LEU A 80 6.94 4.41 5.62
CA LEU A 80 7.38 3.31 4.75
C LEU A 80 8.74 2.75 5.20
N ILE A 81 9.69 3.60 5.55
CA ILE A 81 11.02 3.19 6.01
C ILE A 81 10.95 2.57 7.41
N GLU A 82 10.29 3.22 8.36
CA GLU A 82 10.20 2.80 9.75
C GLU A 82 9.47 1.46 9.90
N ASN A 83 8.43 1.23 9.09
CA ASN A 83 7.71 -0.04 9.04
C ASN A 83 8.35 -1.07 8.08
N ASN A 84 9.55 -0.80 7.55
CA ASN A 84 10.26 -1.71 6.66
C ASN A 84 9.45 -2.13 5.42
N ALA A 85 8.73 -1.23 4.80
CA ALA A 85 7.93 -1.49 3.61
C ALA A 85 8.76 -2.14 2.49
N ILE A 86 8.24 -3.23 1.94
CA ILE A 86 8.88 -4.01 0.88
C ILE A 86 7.88 -4.29 -0.24
N LEU A 87 8.27 -3.98 -1.47
CA LEU A 87 7.66 -4.57 -2.65
C LEU A 87 8.49 -5.78 -3.06
N ALA A 88 7.91 -6.98 -2.93
CA ALA A 88 8.55 -8.23 -3.35
C ALA A 88 8.03 -8.66 -4.71
N MET A 89 8.93 -8.94 -5.65
CA MET A 89 8.58 -9.28 -7.02
C MET A 89 9.00 -10.71 -7.37
N GLY A 90 8.05 -11.46 -7.92
CA GLY A 90 8.31 -12.71 -8.61
C GLY A 90 8.15 -12.54 -10.11
N LYS A 91 8.69 -13.47 -10.90
CA LYS A 91 8.40 -13.50 -12.32
C LYS A 91 6.98 -13.99 -12.59
N THR A 92 6.58 -15.08 -11.94
CA THR A 92 5.25 -15.68 -12.00
C THR A 92 4.68 -15.78 -10.59
N GLU A 93 3.38 -16.12 -10.47
CA GLU A 93 2.72 -16.37 -9.19
C GLU A 93 3.44 -17.47 -8.39
N ASN A 94 3.67 -18.62 -9.00
CA ASN A 94 4.36 -19.74 -8.36
C ASN A 94 5.78 -19.38 -7.86
N ASP A 95 6.55 -18.59 -8.63
CA ASP A 95 7.88 -18.12 -8.24
C ASP A 95 7.82 -17.22 -7.00
N LEU A 96 6.80 -16.36 -6.91
CA LEU A 96 6.60 -15.48 -5.77
C LEU A 96 6.11 -16.23 -4.54
N GLU A 97 5.14 -17.16 -4.70
CA GLU A 97 4.61 -17.99 -3.63
C GLU A 97 5.70 -18.88 -3.00
N GLU A 98 6.48 -19.62 -3.79
CA GLU A 98 7.59 -20.44 -3.29
C GLU A 98 8.63 -19.60 -2.54
N SER A 99 8.86 -18.38 -2.99
CA SER A 99 9.80 -17.44 -2.34
C SER A 99 9.24 -16.90 -1.02
N PHE A 100 7.92 -16.66 -0.94
CA PHE A 100 7.26 -16.26 0.30
C PHE A 100 7.24 -17.40 1.31
N ASP A 101 6.92 -18.62 0.91
CA ASP A 101 6.97 -19.80 1.79
C ASP A 101 8.36 -19.94 2.40
N SER A 102 9.41 -19.83 1.57
CA SER A 102 10.80 -19.90 2.03
C SER A 102 11.15 -18.76 3.00
N LEU A 103 10.60 -17.56 2.81
CA LEU A 103 10.82 -16.43 3.70
C LEU A 103 10.08 -16.61 5.04
N ILE A 104 8.84 -17.11 5.01
CA ILE A 104 8.03 -17.42 6.20
C ILE A 104 8.74 -18.46 7.06
N ASP A 105 9.25 -19.54 6.48
CA ASP A 105 10.03 -20.56 7.19
C ASP A 105 11.22 -19.96 7.95
N VAL A 106 11.91 -18.99 7.34
CA VAL A 106 13.02 -18.29 8.01
C VAL A 106 12.53 -17.37 9.12
N LEU A 107 11.43 -16.62 8.91
CA LEU A 107 10.86 -15.73 9.93
C LEU A 107 10.44 -16.51 11.16
N GLU A 108 9.76 -17.66 10.99
CA GLU A 108 9.37 -18.56 12.06
C GLU A 108 10.60 -19.12 12.80
N ALA A 109 11.64 -19.55 12.07
CA ALA A 109 12.86 -20.10 12.65
C ALA A 109 13.65 -19.10 13.51
N ILE A 110 13.47 -17.80 13.27
CA ILE A 110 14.16 -16.72 14.04
C ILE A 110 13.22 -15.97 14.97
N ASP A 111 12.01 -16.49 15.23
CA ASP A 111 11.00 -15.93 16.14
C ASP A 111 10.60 -14.49 15.80
N VAL A 112 10.42 -14.19 14.50
CA VAL A 112 9.88 -12.92 14.02
C VAL A 112 8.36 -13.03 13.88
N ASP A 113 7.66 -11.99 14.29
CA ASP A 113 6.20 -11.86 14.12
C ASP A 113 5.84 -11.79 12.62
N VAL A 114 5.43 -12.94 12.07
CA VAL A 114 5.07 -13.12 10.66
C VAL A 114 3.92 -12.20 10.27
N ASP A 115 2.85 -12.14 11.08
CA ASP A 115 1.67 -11.32 10.78
C ASP A 115 2.04 -9.82 10.66
N ASN A 116 2.95 -9.36 11.51
CA ASN A 116 3.41 -7.97 11.46
C ASN A 116 4.35 -7.71 10.28
N PHE A 117 5.16 -8.72 9.91
CA PHE A 117 6.04 -8.63 8.74
C PHE A 117 5.22 -8.59 7.44
N GLU A 118 4.24 -9.47 7.28
CA GLU A 118 3.38 -9.54 6.09
C GLU A 118 2.62 -8.23 5.84
N ARG A 119 2.24 -7.49 6.89
CA ARG A 119 1.60 -6.18 6.73
C ARG A 119 2.46 -5.12 6.04
N SER A 120 3.77 -5.29 6.04
CA SER A 120 4.73 -4.39 5.38
C SER A 120 5.22 -4.90 4.02
N LEU A 121 4.71 -6.06 3.58
CA LEU A 121 5.13 -6.75 2.38
C LEU A 121 3.98 -6.76 1.35
N ILE A 122 4.24 -6.27 0.16
CA ILE A 122 3.32 -6.37 -0.99
C ILE A 122 3.99 -7.19 -2.08
N GLY A 123 3.25 -8.16 -2.62
CA GLY A 123 3.68 -8.99 -3.74
C GLY A 123 3.36 -8.35 -5.08
N LEU A 124 4.22 -8.52 -6.08
CA LEU A 124 3.96 -8.11 -7.46
C LEU A 124 4.55 -9.13 -8.44
N ILE A 125 3.72 -9.61 -9.35
CA ILE A 125 4.13 -10.52 -10.43
C ILE A 125 4.58 -9.70 -11.64
N SER A 126 5.80 -9.95 -12.13
CA SER A 126 6.38 -9.12 -13.20
C SER A 126 5.74 -9.33 -14.57
N GLU A 127 5.12 -10.49 -14.80
CA GLU A 127 4.39 -10.81 -16.03
C GLU A 127 2.98 -10.19 -16.09
N GLU A 128 2.51 -9.62 -14.96
CA GLU A 128 1.23 -8.94 -14.90
C GLU A 128 1.18 -7.64 -15.72
N PRO A 129 -0.03 -7.24 -16.18
CA PRO A 129 -0.20 -6.01 -16.95
C PRO A 129 0.16 -4.76 -16.15
N ASN A 130 0.37 -3.66 -16.84
CA ASN A 130 0.77 -2.39 -16.22
C ASN A 130 -0.16 -1.91 -15.11
N ILE A 131 -1.45 -2.27 -15.17
CA ILE A 131 -2.42 -1.87 -14.15
C ILE A 131 -2.09 -2.49 -12.78
N ALA A 132 -1.62 -3.76 -12.73
CA ALA A 132 -1.19 -4.40 -11.49
C ALA A 132 0.01 -3.68 -10.86
N TYR A 133 0.94 -3.17 -11.66
CA TYR A 133 2.03 -2.34 -11.14
C TYR A 133 1.53 -1.03 -10.49
N LEU A 134 0.50 -0.40 -11.05
CA LEU A 134 -0.11 0.78 -10.42
C LEU A 134 -0.77 0.43 -9.10
N GLU A 135 -1.45 -0.71 -9.06
CA GLU A 135 -2.24 -1.21 -7.95
C GLU A 135 -1.36 -1.60 -6.77
N GLU A 136 -0.49 -2.59 -6.96
CA GLU A 136 0.31 -3.16 -5.88
C GLU A 136 1.30 -2.13 -5.29
N ILE A 137 1.89 -1.30 -6.14
CA ILE A 137 2.79 -0.26 -5.65
C ILE A 137 2.02 0.83 -4.90
N LEU A 138 0.80 1.16 -5.33
CA LEU A 138 -0.05 2.10 -4.60
C LEU A 138 -0.53 1.49 -3.28
N HIS A 139 -0.87 0.18 -3.24
CA HIS A 139 -1.18 -0.53 -2.00
C HIS A 139 -0.05 -0.39 -0.98
N LEU A 140 1.20 -0.63 -1.36
CA LEU A 140 2.35 -0.41 -0.47
C LEU A 140 2.39 1.01 0.09
N VAL A 141 2.20 2.03 -0.77
CA VAL A 141 2.25 3.44 -0.38
C VAL A 141 1.08 3.82 0.54
N THR A 142 -0.11 3.27 0.31
CA THR A 142 -1.31 3.61 1.09
C THR A 142 -1.39 2.82 2.38
N GLN A 143 -1.22 1.50 2.34
CA GLN A 143 -1.33 0.60 3.47
C GLN A 143 -0.23 0.82 4.51
N VAL A 144 1.02 0.94 4.07
CA VAL A 144 2.16 1.11 4.98
C VAL A 144 2.49 2.59 5.20
N GLY A 145 2.38 3.41 4.16
CA GLY A 145 2.73 4.82 4.23
C GLY A 145 1.60 5.69 4.79
N TYR A 146 0.54 5.93 4.02
CA TYR A 146 -0.53 6.86 4.41
C TYR A 146 -1.32 6.41 5.65
N ALA A 147 -1.59 5.11 5.79
CA ALA A 147 -2.36 4.58 6.92
C ALA A 147 -1.63 4.80 8.25
N ASN A 148 -0.30 4.69 8.27
CA ASN A 148 0.50 4.95 9.48
C ASN A 148 0.82 6.44 9.68
N ALA A 149 1.08 7.20 8.61
CA ALA A 149 1.33 8.64 8.70
C ALA A 149 0.12 9.45 9.18
N TYR A 150 -1.09 8.98 8.86
CA TYR A 150 -2.35 9.66 9.19
C TYR A 150 -3.44 8.65 9.63
N PRO A 151 -3.25 7.92 10.75
CA PRO A 151 -4.12 6.80 11.12
C PRO A 151 -5.59 7.18 11.30
N GLU A 152 -5.89 8.35 11.87
CA GLU A 152 -7.26 8.83 12.03
C GLU A 152 -7.95 9.17 10.70
N VAL A 153 -7.17 9.29 9.62
CA VAL A 153 -7.65 9.68 8.30
C VAL A 153 -7.67 8.50 7.35
N PHE A 154 -6.53 7.84 7.17
CA PHE A 154 -6.30 6.76 6.20
C PHE A 154 -6.09 5.40 6.84
N GLY A 155 -6.18 5.29 8.17
CA GLY A 155 -6.05 4.01 8.85
C GLY A 155 -7.13 3.00 8.41
N GLU A 156 -6.74 1.77 8.27
CA GLU A 156 -7.56 0.67 7.72
C GLU A 156 -8.42 0.00 8.79
N PHE A 157 -8.98 0.80 9.68
CA PHE A 157 -9.83 0.36 10.78
C PHE A 157 -11.15 1.12 10.82
N LYS A 158 -12.16 0.50 11.42
CA LYS A 158 -13.47 1.12 11.60
C LYS A 158 -13.37 2.42 12.41
N GLY A 159 -13.79 3.52 11.79
CA GLY A 159 -13.85 4.84 12.47
C GLY A 159 -12.86 5.87 11.91
N SER A 160 -11.86 5.47 11.12
CA SER A 160 -11.05 6.40 10.33
C SER A 160 -11.91 7.17 9.34
N ARG A 161 -11.40 8.26 8.79
CA ARG A 161 -12.19 9.05 7.82
C ARG A 161 -12.41 8.31 6.51
N ILE A 162 -11.38 7.59 6.01
CA ILE A 162 -11.50 6.79 4.79
C ILE A 162 -12.46 5.62 4.97
N SER A 163 -12.40 4.92 6.11
CA SER A 163 -13.30 3.80 6.37
C SER A 163 -14.77 4.24 6.47
N LYS A 164 -15.04 5.43 7.01
CA LYS A 164 -16.39 6.03 6.99
C LYS A 164 -16.86 6.36 5.59
N ALA A 165 -15.96 6.88 4.74
CA ALA A 165 -16.28 7.12 3.33
C ALA A 165 -16.58 5.81 2.60
N MET A 166 -15.76 4.78 2.82
CA MET A 166 -15.97 3.44 2.29
C MET A 166 -17.29 2.82 2.75
N ASP A 167 -17.62 2.91 4.03
CA ASP A 167 -18.88 2.36 4.55
C ASP A 167 -20.10 3.02 3.92
N ILE A 168 -20.05 4.31 3.64
CA ILE A 168 -21.09 5.02 2.88
C ILE A 168 -21.11 4.54 1.42
N ALA A 169 -19.95 4.40 0.80
CA ALA A 169 -19.84 3.95 -0.59
C ALA A 169 -20.41 2.54 -0.79
N ARG A 170 -20.25 1.67 0.19
CA ARG A 170 -20.78 0.29 0.21
C ARG A 170 -22.22 0.19 0.67
N GLY A 171 -22.83 1.29 1.14
CA GLY A 171 -24.18 1.30 1.70
C GLY A 171 -24.28 0.75 3.12
N GLY A 172 -23.15 0.54 3.83
CA GLY A 172 -23.12 0.07 5.22
C GLY A 172 -21.75 -0.46 5.67
N PHE A 173 -21.67 -0.77 6.96
CA PHE A 173 -20.50 -1.42 7.54
C PHE A 173 -20.57 -2.93 7.35
N PHE A 174 -19.59 -3.49 6.65
CA PHE A 174 -19.44 -4.94 6.43
C PHE A 174 -18.03 -5.37 6.80
N LYS A 175 -17.87 -6.26 7.77
CA LYS A 175 -16.55 -6.82 8.14
C LYS A 175 -15.99 -7.77 7.10
N LYS A 176 -16.87 -8.40 6.33
CA LYS A 176 -16.55 -9.32 5.22
C LYS A 176 -17.47 -8.97 4.06
N THR A 177 -17.15 -9.43 2.87
CA THR A 177 -17.98 -9.30 1.69
C THR A 177 -19.41 -9.75 1.97
N PRO A 178 -20.42 -8.88 1.82
CA PRO A 178 -21.81 -9.26 1.99
C PRO A 178 -22.27 -10.12 0.80
N LYS A 179 -23.34 -10.91 1.00
CA LYS A 179 -23.93 -11.69 -0.11
C LYS A 179 -24.49 -10.79 -1.21
N VAL A 180 -25.02 -9.64 -0.85
CA VAL A 180 -25.57 -8.63 -1.74
C VAL A 180 -25.29 -7.28 -1.14
N TYR A 181 -24.75 -6.36 -1.91
CA TYR A 181 -24.60 -4.96 -1.52
C TYR A 181 -25.92 -4.21 -1.65
N PRO A 182 -26.18 -3.17 -0.82
CA PRO A 182 -27.34 -2.31 -0.99
C PRO A 182 -27.42 -1.65 -2.38
N GLU A 183 -28.60 -1.49 -2.93
CA GLU A 183 -28.86 -0.99 -4.29
C GLU A 183 -28.24 0.39 -4.56
N ASN A 184 -28.08 1.23 -3.55
CA ASN A 184 -27.50 2.57 -3.70
C ASN A 184 -25.98 2.63 -3.49
N SER A 185 -25.32 1.50 -3.29
CA SER A 185 -23.85 1.42 -3.15
C SER A 185 -23.19 1.67 -4.51
N TRP A 186 -21.96 2.20 -4.46
CA TRP A 186 -21.17 2.47 -5.68
C TRP A 186 -19.74 1.94 -5.57
N TYR A 187 -19.43 1.25 -4.47
CA TYR A 187 -18.23 0.47 -4.26
C TYR A 187 -18.62 -0.88 -3.70
N HIS A 188 -18.18 -1.91 -4.40
CA HIS A 188 -18.36 -3.31 -4.03
C HIS A 188 -16.99 -3.97 -4.06
N TYR A 189 -16.82 -5.06 -3.35
CA TYR A 189 -15.63 -5.88 -3.43
C TYR A 189 -16.02 -7.32 -3.14
N TYR A 190 -15.73 -8.23 -4.08
CA TYR A 190 -16.29 -9.57 -4.03
C TYR A 190 -15.27 -10.64 -3.63
N ASP A 191 -13.99 -10.28 -3.48
CA ASP A 191 -12.99 -11.20 -2.95
C ASP A 191 -13.30 -11.53 -1.48
N LYS A 192 -13.55 -12.84 -1.22
CA LYS A 192 -13.91 -13.34 0.11
C LYS A 192 -12.74 -13.43 1.06
N SER A 193 -11.52 -13.44 0.56
CA SER A 193 -10.29 -13.44 1.35
C SER A 193 -10.01 -12.06 1.94
N CYS A 194 -10.50 -11.00 1.28
CA CYS A 194 -10.31 -9.61 1.68
C CYS A 194 -11.15 -9.27 2.93
N ASP A 195 -10.48 -8.91 4.00
CA ASP A 195 -11.11 -8.44 5.23
C ASP A 195 -11.46 -6.93 5.16
N TYR A 196 -11.85 -6.35 6.29
CA TYR A 196 -12.22 -4.94 6.34
C TYR A 196 -11.05 -4.00 6.02
N SER A 197 -9.85 -4.32 6.48
CA SER A 197 -8.65 -3.50 6.23
C SER A 197 -8.25 -3.53 4.76
N CYS A 198 -8.19 -4.72 4.18
CA CYS A 198 -7.98 -4.91 2.75
C CYS A 198 -9.01 -4.12 1.91
N MET A 199 -10.30 -4.15 2.26
CA MET A 199 -11.32 -3.39 1.53
C MET A 199 -11.12 -1.88 1.61
N VAL A 200 -10.48 -1.35 2.67
CA VAL A 200 -10.12 0.08 2.76
C VAL A 200 -8.96 0.40 1.81
N THR A 201 -7.96 -0.47 1.72
CA THR A 201 -6.83 -0.35 0.78
C THR A 201 -7.35 -0.32 -0.66
N GLU A 202 -8.20 -1.29 -1.02
CA GLU A 202 -8.85 -1.36 -2.33
C GLU A 202 -9.70 -0.11 -2.63
N TYR A 203 -10.47 0.35 -1.65
CA TYR A 203 -11.28 1.56 -1.82
C TYR A 203 -10.42 2.79 -2.10
N PHE A 204 -9.24 2.90 -1.47
CA PHE A 204 -8.29 3.97 -1.77
C PHE A 204 -7.79 3.87 -3.21
N TYR A 205 -7.31 2.69 -3.61
CA TYR A 205 -6.82 2.42 -4.96
C TYR A 205 -7.86 2.77 -6.03
N TRP A 206 -9.05 2.19 -5.95
CA TRP A 206 -10.12 2.45 -6.90
C TRP A 206 -10.51 3.92 -6.96
N SER A 207 -10.55 4.60 -5.82
CA SER A 207 -10.95 6.01 -5.77
C SER A 207 -9.90 6.93 -6.37
N LEU A 208 -8.62 6.76 -6.01
CA LEU A 208 -7.55 7.60 -6.53
C LEU A 208 -7.33 7.36 -8.02
N THR A 209 -7.26 6.10 -8.46
CA THR A 209 -7.04 5.77 -9.87
C THR A 209 -8.21 6.16 -10.76
N SER A 210 -9.45 6.10 -10.26
CA SER A 210 -10.62 6.65 -10.96
C SER A 210 -10.56 8.17 -11.09
N LEU A 211 -10.17 8.87 -10.01
CA LEU A 211 -10.00 10.32 -10.03
C LEU A 211 -8.90 10.76 -10.99
N LEU A 212 -7.81 9.99 -11.07
CA LEU A 212 -6.69 10.26 -11.98
C LEU A 212 -6.91 9.77 -13.42
N GLY A 213 -8.00 9.03 -13.67
CA GLY A 213 -8.42 8.62 -15.00
C GLY A 213 -7.91 7.26 -15.50
N ALA A 214 -7.21 6.47 -14.65
CA ALA A 214 -6.75 5.14 -15.03
C ALA A 214 -7.89 4.17 -15.37
N GLN A 215 -9.08 4.40 -14.81
CA GLN A 215 -10.22 3.50 -14.92
C GLN A 215 -11.23 3.89 -16.03
N ILE A 216 -10.98 4.97 -16.79
CA ILE A 216 -11.95 5.52 -17.75
C ILE A 216 -12.42 4.48 -18.76
N ASN A 217 -11.50 3.70 -19.32
CA ASN A 217 -11.78 2.74 -20.40
C ASN A 217 -12.01 1.31 -19.88
N ARG A 218 -12.13 1.11 -18.58
CA ARG A 218 -12.25 -0.22 -17.95
C ARG A 218 -13.63 -0.49 -17.36
N TYR A 219 -14.63 0.33 -17.69
CA TYR A 219 -15.96 0.23 -17.07
C TYR A 219 -16.57 -1.17 -17.20
N ASP A 220 -16.47 -1.79 -18.37
CA ASP A 220 -17.03 -3.13 -18.60
C ASP A 220 -16.36 -4.23 -17.78
N GLU A 221 -15.10 -4.01 -17.39
CA GLU A 221 -14.34 -4.94 -16.55
C GLU A 221 -14.65 -4.77 -15.05
N ILE A 222 -14.85 -3.52 -14.61
CA ILE A 222 -14.84 -3.15 -13.19
C ILE A 222 -16.19 -2.66 -12.65
N SER A 223 -17.22 -2.57 -13.50
CA SER A 223 -18.52 -1.98 -13.11
C SER A 223 -19.22 -2.72 -11.97
N GLU A 224 -18.98 -4.01 -11.82
CA GLU A 224 -19.52 -4.80 -10.71
C GLU A 224 -18.90 -4.42 -9.37
N GLU A 225 -17.66 -3.93 -9.36
CA GLU A 225 -16.94 -3.54 -8.15
C GLU A 225 -16.92 -2.02 -7.96
N ARG A 226 -16.80 -1.26 -9.05
CA ARG A 226 -16.65 0.19 -8.99
C ARG A 226 -17.48 0.89 -10.06
N GLU A 227 -18.58 1.56 -9.65
CA GLU A 227 -19.38 2.39 -10.58
C GLU A 227 -18.68 3.70 -10.96
N LEU A 228 -17.91 4.27 -10.04
CA LEU A 228 -17.35 5.62 -10.19
C LEU A 228 -15.96 5.59 -10.87
N ASN A 229 -15.92 5.13 -12.12
CA ASN A 229 -14.67 4.87 -12.86
C ASN A 229 -14.06 6.11 -13.57
N THR A 230 -14.61 7.30 -13.40
CA THR A 230 -14.10 8.53 -14.04
C THR A 230 -13.99 9.69 -13.06
N PRO A 231 -13.13 10.70 -13.32
CA PRO A 231 -13.01 11.90 -12.48
C PRO A 231 -14.36 12.59 -12.22
N LYS A 232 -15.23 12.66 -13.23
CA LYS A 232 -16.56 13.26 -13.09
C LYS A 232 -17.49 12.43 -12.22
N LYS A 233 -17.51 11.11 -12.40
CA LYS A 233 -18.33 10.21 -11.56
C LYS A 233 -17.86 10.25 -10.11
N MET A 234 -16.55 10.39 -9.85
CA MET A 234 -15.99 10.50 -8.53
C MET A 234 -16.54 11.67 -7.71
N GLU A 235 -17.08 12.70 -8.33
CA GLU A 235 -17.73 13.81 -7.64
C GLU A 235 -18.93 13.40 -6.78
N ARG A 236 -19.52 12.20 -7.01
CA ARG A 236 -20.57 11.60 -6.17
C ARG A 236 -20.03 11.23 -4.78
N ASP A 237 -18.80 10.78 -4.69
CA ASP A 237 -18.15 10.33 -3.46
C ASP A 237 -17.54 11.52 -2.69
N LYS A 238 -18.41 12.32 -2.06
CA LYS A 238 -18.02 13.60 -1.44
C LYS A 238 -16.95 13.47 -0.37
N LEU A 239 -17.06 12.45 0.49
CA LEU A 239 -16.11 12.28 1.60
C LEU A 239 -14.74 11.85 1.08
N MET A 240 -14.68 10.91 0.14
CA MET A 240 -13.42 10.50 -0.46
C MET A 240 -12.78 11.64 -1.26
N MET A 241 -13.58 12.40 -2.02
CA MET A 241 -13.09 13.57 -2.76
C MET A 241 -12.51 14.65 -1.84
N GLU A 242 -13.08 14.84 -0.65
CA GLU A 242 -12.51 15.76 0.36
C GLU A 242 -11.13 15.28 0.81
N LEU A 243 -10.98 13.97 1.07
CA LEU A 243 -9.70 13.38 1.48
C LEU A 243 -8.65 13.50 0.38
N LEU A 244 -8.99 13.08 -0.84
CA LEU A 244 -8.07 13.05 -1.98
C LEU A 244 -7.61 14.46 -2.41
N LYS A 245 -8.45 15.49 -2.23
CA LYS A 245 -8.13 16.87 -2.59
C LYS A 245 -7.51 17.68 -1.45
N HIS A 246 -7.42 17.13 -0.25
CA HIS A 246 -6.94 17.88 0.89
C HIS A 246 -5.42 18.09 0.83
N LYS A 247 -4.98 19.35 0.75
CA LYS A 247 -3.58 19.74 0.52
C LYS A 247 -2.60 19.21 1.57
N LYS A 248 -3.06 19.00 2.81
CA LYS A 248 -2.21 18.51 3.92
C LYS A 248 -1.60 17.13 3.62
N TYR A 249 -2.35 16.26 2.92
CA TYR A 249 -1.94 14.87 2.73
C TYR A 249 -1.07 14.67 1.50
N GLN A 250 -0.99 15.67 0.62
CA GLN A 250 -0.16 15.62 -0.60
C GLN A 250 -0.38 14.33 -1.42
N ILE A 251 -1.67 13.94 -1.55
CA ILE A 251 -2.07 12.80 -2.37
C ILE A 251 -1.62 13.03 -3.82
N PRO A 252 -1.09 12.01 -4.51
CA PRO A 252 -0.68 12.11 -5.91
C PRO A 252 -1.77 12.68 -6.83
N LYS A 253 -1.38 13.50 -7.79
CA LYS A 253 -2.28 14.18 -8.72
C LYS A 253 -2.11 13.74 -10.16
N ARG A 254 -1.13 12.87 -10.43
CA ARG A 254 -0.82 12.34 -11.76
C ARG A 254 -0.60 10.84 -11.65
N LEU A 255 -1.02 10.11 -12.66
CA LEU A 255 -0.67 8.70 -12.79
C LEU A 255 0.81 8.55 -13.12
N PRO A 256 1.50 7.55 -12.55
CA PRO A 256 2.81 7.14 -13.04
C PRO A 256 2.76 6.76 -14.52
N SER A 257 3.83 7.10 -15.22
CA SER A 257 4.06 6.67 -16.61
C SER A 257 4.87 5.37 -16.63
N PHE A 258 4.65 4.54 -17.64
CA PHE A 258 5.29 3.24 -17.82
C PHE A 258 6.54 3.32 -18.70
#